data_4ac27d68d90483fd5682b54561f8e175
#
_entry.id   4ac27d68d90483fd5682b54561f8e175
#
_cell.length_a   1.000
_cell.length_b   1.000
_cell.length_c   1.000
_cell.angle_alpha   90.00
_cell.angle_beta   90.00
_cell.angle_gamma   90.00
#
_symmetry.space_group_name_H-M   'P 1'
#
loop_
_entity.id
_entity.type
_entity.pdbx_description
1 polymer ?
#
loop_
_entity_poly.entity_id
_entity_poly.type
_entity_poly.pdbx_seq_one_letter_code
_entity_poly.pdbx_strand_id
1 'polypeptide(L)'
;MVVLLNSWMNNMNDSHETQLSAACLLLSVAEADEILEKQELDIIQDILKDFFSITDNDAQALIHDAQVKMKNATGLFEFGQHLNAVFDHEDRLDFISCVFEVAYADGNLHYLEHHTVKKIANILNVTREDILASKTEMEDFLD
;
A
#
# COMPACT_ATOMS: atom_id res chain seq x y z
N MET A 1 -9.54 5.29 29.50
CA MET A 1 -8.14 5.74 29.55
C MET A 1 -7.14 4.68 29.15
N VAL A 2 -7.25 3.49 29.71
CA VAL A 2 -6.34 2.39 29.37
C VAL A 2 -6.44 2.02 27.90
N VAL A 3 -7.66 1.94 27.36
CA VAL A 3 -7.87 1.61 25.95
C VAL A 3 -7.26 2.68 25.04
N LEU A 4 -7.45 3.96 25.38
CA LEU A 4 -6.89 5.07 24.59
C LEU A 4 -5.36 5.05 24.66
N LEU A 5 -4.80 4.77 25.83
CA LEU A 5 -3.36 4.70 26.01
C LEU A 5 -2.76 3.54 25.22
N ASN A 6 -3.42 2.37 25.24
CA ASN A 6 -2.96 1.21 24.48
C ASN A 6 -3.01 1.47 22.97
N SER A 7 -4.06 2.15 22.51
CA SER A 7 -4.19 2.51 21.10
C SER A 7 -3.05 3.44 20.67
N TRP A 8 -2.73 4.43 21.51
CA TRP A 8 -1.65 5.35 21.24
C TRP A 8 -0.29 4.63 21.22
N MET A 9 -0.05 3.74 22.18
CA MET A 9 1.20 3.00 22.25
C MET A 9 1.36 2.06 21.05
N ASN A 10 0.29 1.38 20.65
CA ASN A 10 0.33 0.50 19.49
C ASN A 10 0.64 1.28 18.23
N ASN A 11 0.04 2.47 18.06
CA ASN A 11 0.32 3.33 16.91
C ASN A 11 1.79 3.74 16.86
N MET A 12 2.40 4.03 18.01
CA MET A 12 3.81 4.39 18.08
C MET A 12 4.71 3.20 17.76
N ASN A 13 4.41 2.02 18.35
CA ASN A 13 5.25 0.84 18.19
C ASN A 13 5.21 0.29 16.77
N ASP A 14 4.01 0.26 16.16
CA ASP A 14 3.82 -0.34 14.84
C ASP A 14 3.92 0.67 13.70
N SER A 15 3.92 1.97 14.03
CA SER A 15 3.78 3.03 13.03
C SER A 15 4.87 2.96 11.94
N HIS A 16 6.12 2.84 12.35
CA HIS A 16 7.22 2.80 11.37
C HIS A 16 7.20 1.51 10.54
N GLU A 17 7.02 0.36 11.19
CA GLU A 17 6.96 -0.92 10.49
C GLU A 17 5.75 -0.99 9.58
N THR A 18 4.61 -0.46 10.03
CA THR A 18 3.39 -0.40 9.23
C THR A 18 3.60 0.48 8.00
N GLN A 19 4.17 1.67 8.19
CA GLN A 19 4.47 2.57 7.09
C GLN A 19 5.45 1.94 6.10
N LEU A 20 6.47 1.26 6.60
CA LEU A 20 7.46 0.61 5.76
C LEU A 20 6.84 -0.52 4.95
N SER A 21 6.00 -1.35 5.58
CA SER A 21 5.30 -2.43 4.89
C SER A 21 4.39 -1.89 3.78
N ALA A 22 3.65 -0.81 4.08
CA ALA A 22 2.80 -0.16 3.09
C ALA A 22 3.62 0.37 1.92
N ALA A 23 4.73 1.03 2.20
CA ALA A 23 5.62 1.57 1.16
C ALA A 23 6.17 0.45 0.28
N CYS A 24 6.56 -0.68 0.88
CA CYS A 24 7.07 -1.83 0.12
C CYS A 24 6.00 -2.37 -0.84
N LEU A 25 4.75 -2.49 -0.38
CA LEU A 25 3.68 -2.98 -1.24
C LEU A 25 3.37 -2.00 -2.38
N LEU A 26 3.35 -0.70 -2.10
CA LEU A 26 3.12 0.29 -3.14
C LEU A 26 4.25 0.28 -4.18
N LEU A 27 5.49 0.17 -3.72
CA LEU A 27 6.64 0.07 -4.62
C LEU A 27 6.58 -1.19 -5.46
N SER A 28 6.09 -2.31 -4.91
CA SER A 28 6.00 -3.56 -5.66
C SER A 28 5.08 -3.44 -6.86
N VAL A 29 4.03 -2.64 -6.75
CA VAL A 29 3.14 -2.37 -7.88
C VAL A 29 3.86 -1.55 -8.95
N ALA A 30 4.53 -0.48 -8.52
CA ALA A 30 5.24 0.41 -9.44
C ALA A 30 6.40 -0.29 -10.15
N GLU A 31 7.05 -1.24 -9.48
CA GLU A 31 8.21 -1.96 -10.01
C GLU A 31 7.84 -3.27 -10.72
N ALA A 32 6.55 -3.61 -10.80
CA ALA A 32 6.11 -4.89 -11.32
C ALA A 32 6.53 -5.12 -12.79
N ASP A 33 6.63 -4.06 -13.58
CA ASP A 33 7.06 -4.15 -14.98
C ASP A 33 8.56 -3.84 -15.15
N GLU A 34 9.29 -3.77 -14.04
CA GLU A 34 10.73 -3.48 -13.98
C GLU A 34 11.09 -2.05 -14.38
N ILE A 35 10.09 -1.19 -14.59
CA ILE A 35 10.30 0.23 -14.91
C ILE A 35 9.65 1.08 -13.83
N LEU A 36 10.48 1.74 -13.02
CA LEU A 36 9.99 2.64 -11.99
C LEU A 36 10.01 4.07 -12.51
N GLU A 37 8.84 4.61 -12.77
CA GLU A 37 8.72 5.96 -13.31
C GLU A 37 8.58 7.00 -12.21
N LYS A 38 9.02 8.23 -12.52
CA LYS A 38 8.92 9.34 -11.58
C LYS A 38 7.49 9.62 -11.17
N GLN A 39 6.54 9.51 -12.11
CA GLN A 39 5.12 9.72 -11.82
C GLN A 39 4.62 8.76 -10.75
N GLU A 40 5.05 7.50 -10.81
CA GLU A 40 4.65 6.50 -9.84
C GLU A 40 5.25 6.81 -8.46
N LEU A 41 6.52 7.23 -8.43
CA LEU A 41 7.16 7.62 -7.17
C LEU A 41 6.48 8.83 -6.54
N ASP A 42 6.11 9.82 -7.34
CA ASP A 42 5.43 11.01 -6.84
C ASP A 42 4.08 10.65 -6.23
N ILE A 43 3.34 9.76 -6.87
CA ILE A 43 2.04 9.30 -6.35
C ILE A 43 2.22 8.51 -5.06
N ILE A 44 3.21 7.62 -5.01
CA ILE A 44 3.50 6.86 -3.78
C ILE A 44 3.83 7.82 -2.63
N GLN A 45 4.63 8.84 -2.90
CA GLN A 45 4.97 9.85 -1.89
C GLN A 45 3.72 10.54 -1.37
N ASP A 46 2.83 10.98 -2.26
CA ASP A 46 1.59 11.65 -1.87
C ASP A 46 0.68 10.72 -1.07
N ILE A 47 0.57 9.46 -1.49
CA ILE A 47 -0.24 8.47 -0.77
C ILE A 47 0.28 8.28 0.66
N LEU A 48 1.58 8.10 0.82
CA LEU A 48 2.17 7.89 2.15
C LEU A 48 1.97 9.10 3.05
N LYS A 49 2.10 10.30 2.50
CA LYS A 49 1.85 11.53 3.25
C LYS A 49 0.41 11.59 3.75
N ASP A 50 -0.54 11.34 2.87
CA ASP A 50 -1.96 11.46 3.20
C ASP A 50 -2.43 10.31 4.09
N PHE A 51 -2.04 9.09 3.78
CA PHE A 51 -2.51 7.92 4.50
C PHE A 51 -2.00 7.91 5.95
N PHE A 52 -0.75 8.30 6.16
CA PHE A 52 -0.11 8.26 7.46
C PHE A 52 0.08 9.64 8.11
N SER A 53 -0.34 10.71 7.45
CA SER A 53 -0.19 12.08 7.95
C SER A 53 1.25 12.43 8.28
N ILE A 54 2.16 12.15 7.36
CA ILE A 54 3.59 12.43 7.52
C ILE A 54 4.04 13.50 6.54
N THR A 55 5.24 14.05 6.76
CA THR A 55 5.79 15.11 5.91
C THR A 55 6.37 14.56 4.62
N ASP A 56 6.66 15.46 3.66
CA ASP A 56 7.37 15.09 2.43
C ASP A 56 8.70 14.41 2.72
N ASN A 57 9.46 14.97 3.64
CA ASN A 57 10.77 14.42 4.00
C ASN A 57 10.64 13.01 4.59
N ASP A 58 9.66 12.81 5.45
CA ASP A 58 9.41 11.49 6.05
C ASP A 58 8.98 10.48 4.99
N ALA A 59 8.13 10.90 4.05
CA ALA A 59 7.70 10.01 2.97
C ALA A 59 8.86 9.63 2.04
N GLN A 60 9.73 10.59 1.73
CA GLN A 60 10.92 10.31 0.90
C GLN A 60 11.87 9.33 1.59
N ALA A 61 12.11 9.54 2.89
CA ALA A 61 12.96 8.64 3.67
C ALA A 61 12.35 7.23 3.72
N LEU A 62 11.04 7.16 3.87
CA LEU A 62 10.31 5.90 3.92
C LEU A 62 10.42 5.13 2.60
N ILE A 63 10.29 5.83 1.47
CA ILE A 63 10.45 5.22 0.16
C ILE A 63 11.87 4.68 0.00
N HIS A 64 12.86 5.45 0.41
CA HIS A 64 14.25 5.00 0.34
C HIS A 64 14.48 3.73 1.17
N ASP A 65 13.98 3.73 2.41
CA ASP A 65 14.11 2.58 3.29
C ASP A 65 13.39 1.35 2.72
N ALA A 66 12.22 1.57 2.11
CA ALA A 66 11.47 0.49 1.48
C ALA A 66 12.21 -0.08 0.28
N GLN A 67 12.84 0.76 -0.53
CA GLN A 67 13.66 0.30 -1.66
C GLN A 67 14.81 -0.58 -1.20
N VAL A 68 15.48 -0.18 -0.11
CA VAL A 68 16.55 -0.99 0.47
C VAL A 68 16.01 -2.33 0.97
N LYS A 69 14.89 -2.30 1.68
CA LYS A 69 14.29 -3.53 2.23
C LYS A 69 13.84 -4.48 1.13
N MET A 70 13.28 -3.95 0.05
CA MET A 70 12.81 -4.76 -1.08
C MET A 70 13.92 -5.52 -1.79
N LYS A 71 15.14 -5.02 -1.75
CA LYS A 71 16.28 -5.71 -2.37
C LYS A 71 16.56 -7.07 -1.73
N ASN A 72 16.22 -7.21 -0.45
CA ASN A 72 16.47 -8.43 0.32
C ASN A 72 15.20 -9.25 0.58
N ALA A 73 14.06 -8.78 0.10
CA ALA A 73 12.78 -9.45 0.34
C ALA A 73 12.59 -10.61 -0.64
N THR A 74 12.05 -11.72 -0.16
CA THR A 74 11.76 -12.88 -0.98
C THR A 74 10.35 -12.88 -1.56
N GLY A 75 9.48 -11.97 -1.08
CA GLY A 75 8.12 -11.85 -1.56
C GLY A 75 7.35 -10.79 -0.81
N LEU A 76 6.08 -10.66 -1.13
CA LEU A 76 5.22 -9.61 -0.58
C LEU A 76 4.40 -10.04 0.63
N PHE A 77 4.37 -11.35 0.89
CA PHE A 77 3.49 -11.92 1.90
C PHE A 77 3.74 -11.33 3.30
N GLU A 78 5.01 -11.18 3.67
CA GLU A 78 5.35 -10.65 4.99
C GLU A 78 4.82 -9.24 5.21
N PHE A 79 4.87 -8.40 4.18
CA PHE A 79 4.39 -7.02 4.27
C PHE A 79 2.87 -6.97 4.38
N GLY A 80 2.18 -7.73 3.53
CA GLY A 80 0.72 -7.81 3.56
C GLY A 80 0.20 -8.41 4.85
N GLN A 81 0.89 -9.43 5.37
CA GLN A 81 0.51 -10.05 6.63
C GLN A 81 0.63 -9.08 7.79
N HIS A 82 1.68 -8.25 7.79
CA HIS A 82 1.84 -7.21 8.80
C HIS A 82 0.67 -6.22 8.76
N LEU A 83 0.29 -5.75 7.58
CA LEU A 83 -0.83 -4.82 7.45
C LEU A 83 -2.16 -5.46 7.86
N ASN A 84 -2.35 -6.75 7.56
CA ASN A 84 -3.54 -7.48 8.00
C ASN A 84 -3.68 -7.49 9.52
N ALA A 85 -2.56 -7.57 10.22
CA ALA A 85 -2.56 -7.60 11.68
C ALA A 85 -2.88 -6.25 12.30
N VAL A 86 -2.58 -5.16 11.59
CA VAL A 86 -2.69 -3.79 12.11
C VAL A 86 -3.94 -3.08 11.60
N PHE A 87 -4.26 -3.25 10.30
CA PHE A 87 -5.37 -2.57 9.66
C PHE A 87 -6.70 -3.27 9.94
N ASP A 88 -7.75 -2.48 10.21
CA ASP A 88 -9.10 -3.02 10.21
C ASP A 88 -9.58 -3.16 8.75
N HIS A 89 -10.82 -3.60 8.55
CA HIS A 89 -11.35 -3.86 7.22
C HIS A 89 -11.40 -2.58 6.37
N GLU A 90 -11.81 -1.47 6.96
CA GLU A 90 -11.89 -0.19 6.24
C GLU A 90 -10.51 0.32 5.83
N ASP A 91 -9.54 0.19 6.73
CA ASP A 91 -8.16 0.59 6.42
C ASP A 91 -7.61 -0.21 5.24
N ARG A 92 -7.92 -1.51 5.19
CA ARG A 92 -7.48 -2.38 4.09
C ARG A 92 -8.13 -1.98 2.78
N LEU A 93 -9.41 -1.64 2.80
CA LEU A 93 -10.11 -1.15 1.61
C LEU A 93 -9.52 0.17 1.12
N ASP A 94 -9.26 1.09 2.03
CA ASP A 94 -8.64 2.37 1.71
C ASP A 94 -7.24 2.17 1.12
N PHE A 95 -6.48 1.25 1.71
CA PHE A 95 -5.14 0.95 1.21
C PHE A 95 -5.18 0.34 -0.19
N ILE A 96 -6.12 -0.57 -0.46
CA ILE A 96 -6.28 -1.14 -1.79
C ILE A 96 -6.64 -0.06 -2.81
N SER A 97 -7.44 0.93 -2.43
CA SER A 97 -7.70 2.08 -3.30
C SER A 97 -6.42 2.81 -3.67
N CYS A 98 -5.51 2.96 -2.71
CA CYS A 98 -4.20 3.56 -2.96
C CYS A 98 -3.35 2.70 -3.90
N VAL A 99 -3.41 1.38 -3.75
CA VAL A 99 -2.71 0.45 -4.63
C VAL A 99 -3.19 0.63 -6.09
N PHE A 100 -4.51 0.79 -6.29
CA PHE A 100 -5.05 1.06 -7.62
C PHE A 100 -4.55 2.39 -8.18
N GLU A 101 -4.43 3.42 -7.35
CA GLU A 101 -3.90 4.71 -7.79
C GLU A 101 -2.49 4.58 -8.36
N VAL A 102 -1.64 3.80 -7.70
CA VAL A 102 -0.28 3.57 -8.18
C VAL A 102 -0.32 2.81 -9.52
N ALA A 103 -1.16 1.80 -9.63
CA ALA A 103 -1.25 0.99 -10.84
C ALA A 103 -1.70 1.81 -12.05
N TYR A 104 -2.48 2.87 -11.84
CA TYR A 104 -3.00 3.73 -12.89
C TYR A 104 -2.24 5.05 -13.02
N ALA A 105 -1.10 5.20 -12.36
CA ALA A 105 -0.40 6.47 -12.27
C ALA A 105 -0.02 7.06 -13.64
N ASP A 106 0.31 6.22 -14.61
CA ASP A 106 0.68 6.66 -15.95
C ASP A 106 -0.51 6.65 -16.93
N GLY A 107 -1.72 6.39 -16.45
CA GLY A 107 -2.92 6.32 -17.27
C GLY A 107 -3.16 4.99 -17.94
N ASN A 108 -2.24 4.04 -17.81
CA ASN A 108 -2.32 2.71 -18.40
C ASN A 108 -2.07 1.64 -17.34
N LEU A 109 -2.82 0.54 -17.41
CA LEU A 109 -2.62 -0.59 -16.53
C LEU A 109 -1.83 -1.66 -17.26
N HIS A 110 -0.63 -1.96 -16.77
CA HIS A 110 0.20 -3.02 -17.32
C HIS A 110 -0.19 -4.36 -16.71
N TYR A 111 -0.03 -5.43 -17.48
CA TYR A 111 -0.42 -6.78 -17.07
C TYR A 111 0.23 -7.18 -15.74
N LEU A 112 1.53 -6.91 -15.59
CA LEU A 112 2.27 -7.28 -14.38
C LEU A 112 1.80 -6.49 -13.16
N GLU A 113 1.44 -5.21 -13.35
CA GLU A 113 0.90 -4.40 -12.27
C GLU A 113 -0.46 -4.93 -11.83
N HIS A 114 -1.33 -5.30 -12.78
CA HIS A 114 -2.64 -5.88 -12.49
C HIS A 114 -2.50 -7.16 -11.66
N HIS A 115 -1.56 -8.04 -12.07
CA HIS A 115 -1.28 -9.26 -11.33
C HIS A 115 -0.84 -8.98 -9.89
N THR A 116 0.03 -8.01 -9.71
CA THR A 116 0.53 -7.62 -8.39
C THR A 116 -0.58 -7.05 -7.52
N VAL A 117 -1.45 -6.21 -8.09
CA VAL A 117 -2.59 -5.65 -7.35
C VAL A 117 -3.50 -6.77 -6.83
N LYS A 118 -3.80 -7.75 -7.67
CA LYS A 118 -4.63 -8.89 -7.25
C LYS A 118 -3.97 -9.71 -6.16
N LYS A 119 -2.66 -9.89 -6.24
CA LYS A 119 -1.90 -10.60 -5.21
C LYS A 119 -1.98 -9.87 -3.88
N ILE A 120 -1.82 -8.57 -3.89
CA ILE A 120 -1.91 -7.75 -2.66
C ILE A 120 -3.32 -7.83 -2.07
N ALA A 121 -4.35 -7.71 -2.91
CA ALA A 121 -5.74 -7.82 -2.45
C ALA A 121 -5.99 -9.16 -1.77
N ASN A 122 -5.47 -10.25 -2.35
CA ASN A 122 -5.61 -11.58 -1.75
C ASN A 122 -4.92 -11.67 -0.40
N ILE A 123 -3.71 -11.13 -0.28
CA ILE A 123 -2.96 -11.15 0.98
C ILE A 123 -3.72 -10.37 2.05
N LEU A 124 -4.32 -9.24 1.69
CA LEU A 124 -5.07 -8.39 2.60
C LEU A 124 -6.50 -8.88 2.85
N ASN A 125 -6.89 -10.00 2.26
CA ASN A 125 -8.24 -10.56 2.39
C ASN A 125 -9.32 -9.58 1.94
N VAL A 126 -9.05 -8.83 0.87
CA VAL A 126 -10.00 -7.92 0.26
C VAL A 126 -10.56 -8.61 -0.97
N THR A 127 -11.88 -8.85 -0.98
CA THR A 127 -12.54 -9.53 -2.08
C THR A 127 -12.99 -8.53 -3.15
N ARG A 128 -13.32 -9.07 -4.34
CA ARG A 128 -13.90 -8.27 -5.40
C ARG A 128 -15.20 -7.59 -4.93
N GLU A 129 -16.02 -8.31 -4.18
CA GLU A 129 -17.29 -7.80 -3.65
C GLU A 129 -17.05 -6.65 -2.69
N ASP A 130 -16.02 -6.76 -1.83
CA ASP A 130 -15.66 -5.68 -0.90
C ASP A 130 -15.30 -4.41 -1.66
N ILE A 131 -14.50 -4.54 -2.71
CA ILE A 131 -14.07 -3.40 -3.51
C ILE A 131 -15.28 -2.75 -4.21
N LEU A 132 -16.13 -3.56 -4.82
CA LEU A 132 -17.32 -3.06 -5.52
C LEU A 132 -18.29 -2.38 -4.57
N ALA A 133 -18.40 -2.86 -3.33
CA ALA A 133 -19.28 -2.25 -2.34
C ALA A 133 -18.76 -0.88 -1.87
N SER A 134 -17.43 -0.66 -1.90
CA SER A 134 -16.83 0.57 -1.40
C SER A 134 -16.57 1.60 -2.50
N LYS A 135 -16.24 1.16 -3.72
CA LYS A 135 -15.78 2.05 -4.80
C LYS A 135 -16.35 1.58 -6.14
N THR A 136 -17.40 2.22 -6.60
CA THR A 136 -18.00 1.86 -7.90
C THR A 136 -17.05 2.13 -9.07
N GLU A 137 -16.18 3.13 -8.94
CA GLU A 137 -15.21 3.46 -9.98
C GLU A 137 -14.15 2.38 -10.20
N MET A 138 -14.08 1.40 -9.31
CA MET A 138 -13.15 0.28 -9.43
C MET A 138 -13.69 -0.85 -10.29
N GLU A 139 -14.95 -0.79 -10.72
CA GLU A 139 -15.56 -1.86 -11.52
C GLU A 139 -14.80 -2.12 -12.81
N ASP A 140 -14.42 -1.04 -13.52
CA ASP A 140 -13.71 -1.16 -14.79
C ASP A 140 -12.36 -1.86 -14.62
N PHE A 141 -11.71 -1.62 -13.50
CA PHE A 141 -10.43 -2.26 -13.20
C PHE A 141 -10.60 -3.77 -13.00
N LEU A 142 -11.70 -4.17 -12.36
CA LEU A 142 -11.93 -5.58 -12.00
C LEU A 142 -12.43 -6.40 -13.19
N ASP A 143 -13.03 -5.75 -14.16
CA ASP A 143 -13.51 -6.40 -15.38
C ASP A 143 -12.35 -6.63 -16.35
#